data_c7d7faa8e817760c73eac96943bd6af7
#
_entry.id   c7d7faa8e817760c73eac96943bd6af7
#
_cell.length_a   1.000
_cell.length_b   1.000
_cell.length_c   1.000
_cell.angle_alpha   90.00
_cell.angle_beta   90.00
_cell.angle_gamma   90.00
#
_symmetry.space_group_name_H-M   'P 1'
#
loop_
_entity.id
_entity.type
_entity.pdbx_description
1 polymer ?
#
loop_
_entity_poly.entity_id
_entity_poly.type
_entity_poly.pdbx_seq_one_letter_code
_entity_poly.pdbx_strand_id
1 'polypeptide(L)'
;MSAALLEYLEGLPGLAFKKLYEQPSTVLAVLRRMLPHLAKTIVMAMLYMPDPLPESDLHTWIKAESRKERDEAIATLERLHILTVVPEPATPRAYQLSPSFSRSLRRALTGGGNHKSFGIPCSKPDPSKPTVQWLDQWAKTKWEAILDFMVGSSGNMRSTAQLKQGTIKLLQLGHLVSGANRITKEGFEFVLQEANTQVWSLLIVYLTASEDLGMDTVEVLSFLFMLGSLELGQDYGTASLTTTQIRMLEDLGDFGIVYMHPGDSSRFYPTRLSTTLTSDAGALLISGDNSELTESNAGKGGYIILETNHRLYAYTNSRLQTKILALFTKLHTRFPNLVSGILTKKSINEAIKLGITSDQIISYITTHAHPQMLKNTPVLPPTVVDQIRLWQLEENRMVCVKGVLMKEFSSQNHYKQTVKYAEEIGVLEWKDDKEMKFFVNDIQQLKVFMKRGGG
;
A
#
# COMPACT_ATOMS: atom_id res chain seq x y z
N MET A 1 -2.21 4.05 -13.22
CA MET A 1 -1.07 3.35 -12.57
C MET A 1 -1.02 3.73 -11.10
N SER A 2 -0.76 2.79 -10.19
CA SER A 2 -0.59 3.14 -8.77
C SER A 2 0.61 4.07 -8.63
N ALA A 3 0.41 5.25 -8.03
CA ALA A 3 1.48 6.22 -7.76
C ALA A 3 2.60 5.58 -6.91
N ALA A 4 2.23 4.70 -5.99
CA ALA A 4 3.16 3.97 -5.13
C ALA A 4 4.14 3.06 -5.89
N LEU A 5 3.69 2.39 -6.98
CA LEU A 5 4.59 1.59 -7.81
C LEU A 5 5.61 2.47 -8.54
N LEU A 6 5.16 3.61 -9.06
CA LEU A 6 6.02 4.52 -9.82
C LEU A 6 7.09 5.12 -8.88
N GLU A 7 6.70 5.53 -7.69
CA GLU A 7 7.60 6.02 -6.63
C GLU A 7 8.63 4.95 -6.21
N TYR A 8 8.18 3.70 -6.04
CA TYR A 8 9.09 2.60 -5.73
C TYR A 8 10.11 2.36 -6.86
N LEU A 9 9.64 2.36 -8.13
CA LEU A 9 10.52 2.20 -9.28
C LEU A 9 11.54 3.35 -9.38
N GLU A 10 11.14 4.59 -9.13
CA GLU A 10 12.05 5.75 -9.13
C GLU A 10 13.18 5.63 -8.09
N GLY A 11 12.94 4.93 -6.99
CA GLY A 11 13.93 4.64 -5.95
C GLY A 11 14.96 3.57 -6.33
N LEU A 12 14.74 2.81 -7.43
CA LEU A 12 15.64 1.74 -7.83
C LEU A 12 16.91 2.26 -8.52
N PRO A 13 18.08 1.65 -8.28
CA PRO A 13 19.30 2.01 -8.96
C PRO A 13 19.23 1.72 -10.47
N GLY A 14 19.86 2.55 -11.31
CA GLY A 14 19.84 2.37 -12.77
C GLY A 14 20.34 1.01 -13.27
N LEU A 15 21.19 0.31 -12.50
CA LEU A 15 21.61 -1.05 -12.81
C LEU A 15 20.46 -2.08 -12.71
N ALA A 16 19.51 -1.86 -11.79
CA ALA A 16 18.33 -2.70 -11.67
C ALA A 16 17.44 -2.59 -12.93
N PHE A 17 17.25 -1.37 -13.45
CA PHE A 17 16.52 -1.17 -14.71
C PHE A 17 17.20 -1.85 -15.89
N LYS A 18 18.53 -1.84 -15.97
CA LYS A 18 19.26 -2.51 -17.04
C LYS A 18 18.99 -4.01 -17.04
N LYS A 19 19.04 -4.67 -15.87
CA LYS A 19 18.71 -6.08 -15.71
C LYS A 19 17.21 -6.34 -15.98
N LEU A 20 16.32 -5.48 -15.45
CA LEU A 20 14.88 -5.58 -15.63
C LEU A 20 14.49 -5.55 -17.11
N TYR A 21 15.13 -4.68 -17.91
CA TYR A 21 14.89 -4.52 -19.34
C TYR A 21 15.59 -5.57 -20.21
N GLU A 22 16.34 -6.49 -19.66
CA GLU A 22 16.85 -7.66 -20.39
C GLU A 22 15.74 -8.66 -20.72
N GLN A 23 14.62 -8.63 -19.97
CA GLN A 23 13.49 -9.52 -20.18
C GLN A 23 12.43 -8.91 -21.11
N PRO A 24 12.13 -9.53 -22.27
CA PRO A 24 11.17 -9.04 -23.24
C PRO A 24 9.74 -8.90 -22.68
N SER A 25 9.30 -9.80 -21.80
CA SER A 25 7.98 -9.74 -21.17
C SER A 25 7.80 -8.49 -20.32
N THR A 26 8.80 -8.15 -19.54
CA THR A 26 8.80 -6.96 -18.68
C THR A 26 8.72 -5.69 -19.49
N VAL A 27 9.54 -5.57 -20.55
CA VAL A 27 9.55 -4.43 -21.45
C VAL A 27 8.19 -4.24 -22.13
N LEU A 28 7.57 -5.35 -22.57
CA LEU A 28 6.25 -5.32 -23.19
C LEU A 28 5.16 -4.93 -22.17
N ALA A 29 5.23 -5.42 -20.93
CA ALA A 29 4.31 -5.07 -19.86
C ALA A 29 4.41 -3.58 -19.51
N VAL A 30 5.64 -3.05 -19.37
CA VAL A 30 5.91 -1.62 -19.15
C VAL A 30 5.31 -0.78 -20.29
N LEU A 31 5.62 -1.12 -21.55
CA LEU A 31 5.09 -0.40 -22.70
C LEU A 31 3.57 -0.42 -22.73
N ARG A 32 2.93 -1.58 -22.62
CA ARG A 32 1.47 -1.72 -22.78
C ARG A 32 0.67 -1.11 -21.63
N ARG A 33 1.15 -1.25 -20.41
CA ARG A 33 0.35 -1.02 -19.20
C ARG A 33 0.78 0.20 -18.41
N MET A 34 2.09 0.52 -18.40
CA MET A 34 2.61 1.56 -17.51
C MET A 34 2.75 2.91 -18.18
N LEU A 35 3.09 2.96 -19.46
CA LEU A 35 3.32 4.23 -20.15
C LEU A 35 2.02 4.90 -20.56
N PRO A 36 1.90 6.24 -20.45
CA PRO A 36 0.80 7.01 -21.05
C PRO A 36 0.84 6.91 -22.58
N HIS A 37 -0.28 7.20 -23.22
CA HIS A 37 -0.44 6.99 -24.67
C HIS A 37 0.64 7.71 -25.48
N LEU A 38 0.92 8.97 -25.16
CA LEU A 38 1.94 9.77 -25.85
C LEU A 38 3.34 9.18 -25.70
N ALA A 39 3.71 8.73 -24.48
CA ALA A 39 4.99 8.07 -24.26
C ALA A 39 5.14 6.78 -25.06
N LYS A 40 4.07 5.97 -25.19
CA LYS A 40 4.07 4.77 -26.06
C LYS A 40 4.35 5.13 -27.52
N THR A 41 3.72 6.19 -28.02
CA THR A 41 3.88 6.64 -29.40
C THR A 41 5.33 7.10 -29.65
N ILE A 42 5.91 7.85 -28.72
CA ILE A 42 7.33 8.30 -28.79
C ILE A 42 8.27 7.10 -28.81
N VAL A 43 8.09 6.15 -27.90
CA VAL A 43 8.93 4.93 -27.82
C VAL A 43 8.83 4.11 -29.10
N MET A 44 7.63 3.91 -29.64
CA MET A 44 7.42 3.17 -30.88
C MET A 44 8.03 3.87 -32.10
N ALA A 45 7.95 5.18 -32.17
CA ALA A 45 8.55 5.98 -33.24
C ALA A 45 10.10 5.89 -33.19
N MET A 46 10.68 6.01 -31.98
CA MET A 46 12.14 5.94 -31.81
C MET A 46 12.73 4.53 -31.91
N LEU A 47 11.90 3.48 -31.85
CA LEU A 47 12.37 2.09 -31.74
C LEU A 47 13.31 1.65 -32.87
N TYR A 48 13.07 2.13 -34.09
CA TYR A 48 13.83 1.76 -35.28
C TYR A 48 14.70 2.92 -35.82
N MET A 49 14.77 4.04 -35.10
CA MET A 49 15.67 5.14 -35.47
C MET A 49 17.11 4.77 -35.11
N PRO A 50 18.07 4.93 -36.06
CA PRO A 50 19.46 4.66 -35.81
C PRO A 50 20.12 5.79 -35.01
N ASP A 51 19.71 7.04 -35.26
CA ASP A 51 20.31 8.24 -34.70
C ASP A 51 19.51 8.77 -33.50
N PRO A 52 20.17 9.44 -32.54
CA PRO A 52 19.50 10.12 -31.46
C PRO A 52 18.52 11.19 -31.97
N LEU A 53 17.35 11.31 -31.37
CA LEU A 53 16.33 12.28 -31.73
C LEU A 53 16.61 13.61 -31.04
N PRO A 54 16.86 14.71 -31.79
CA PRO A 54 16.99 16.03 -31.19
C PRO A 54 15.68 16.49 -30.52
N GLU A 55 15.80 17.24 -29.44
CA GLU A 55 14.66 17.79 -28.72
C GLU A 55 13.80 18.70 -29.62
N SER A 56 14.42 19.44 -30.55
CA SER A 56 13.74 20.27 -31.54
C SER A 56 12.75 19.49 -32.39
N ASP A 57 13.13 18.29 -32.84
CA ASP A 57 12.32 17.46 -33.71
C ASP A 57 11.16 16.85 -32.94
N LEU A 58 11.40 16.46 -31.70
CA LEU A 58 10.34 16.00 -30.80
C LEU A 58 9.27 17.09 -30.59
N HIS A 59 9.69 18.36 -30.54
CA HIS A 59 8.79 19.50 -30.44
C HIS A 59 7.90 19.66 -31.67
N THR A 60 8.39 19.29 -32.86
CA THR A 60 7.62 19.37 -34.10
C THR A 60 6.62 18.23 -34.26
N TRP A 61 6.89 17.08 -33.65
CA TRP A 61 5.96 15.93 -33.71
C TRP A 61 4.69 16.11 -32.91
N ILE A 62 4.71 17.00 -31.90
CA ILE A 62 3.63 17.12 -30.93
C ILE A 62 3.00 18.51 -31.03
N LYS A 63 1.66 18.56 -31.10
CA LYS A 63 0.90 19.80 -31.16
C LYS A 63 1.21 20.72 -29.98
N ALA A 64 1.21 22.03 -30.24
CA ALA A 64 1.48 23.03 -29.22
C ALA A 64 0.50 23.02 -28.03
N GLU A 65 -0.72 22.51 -28.24
CA GLU A 65 -1.74 22.37 -27.20
C GLU A 65 -1.40 21.27 -26.17
N SER A 66 -0.68 20.21 -26.57
CA SER A 66 -0.31 19.05 -25.75
C SER A 66 1.11 19.15 -25.14
N ARG A 67 1.63 20.36 -24.96
CA ARG A 67 2.99 20.56 -24.38
C ARG A 67 3.13 19.96 -23.00
N LYS A 68 2.14 20.13 -22.12
CA LYS A 68 2.17 19.58 -20.75
C LYS A 68 2.25 18.06 -20.77
N GLU A 69 1.39 17.42 -21.57
CA GLU A 69 1.36 15.95 -21.72
C GLU A 69 2.68 15.42 -22.28
N ARG A 70 3.33 16.18 -23.19
CA ARG A 70 4.64 15.84 -23.72
C ARG A 70 5.71 15.87 -22.62
N ASP A 71 5.75 16.95 -21.85
CA ASP A 71 6.76 17.13 -20.81
C ASP A 71 6.59 16.08 -19.70
N GLU A 72 5.38 15.74 -19.34
CA GLU A 72 5.05 14.63 -18.43
C GLU A 72 5.46 13.27 -19.02
N ALA A 73 5.23 13.05 -20.31
CA ALA A 73 5.61 11.80 -20.97
C ALA A 73 7.13 11.63 -21.03
N ILE A 74 7.87 12.68 -21.38
CA ILE A 74 9.34 12.66 -21.38
C ILE A 74 9.87 12.44 -19.97
N ALA A 75 9.39 13.19 -18.99
CA ALA A 75 9.79 13.03 -17.60
C ALA A 75 9.54 11.60 -17.08
N THR A 76 8.43 10.97 -17.46
CA THR A 76 8.14 9.59 -17.11
C THR A 76 9.11 8.61 -17.76
N LEU A 77 9.44 8.82 -19.04
CA LEU A 77 10.38 7.97 -19.77
C LEU A 77 11.82 8.11 -19.24
N GLU A 78 12.23 9.31 -18.84
CA GLU A 78 13.54 9.55 -18.20
C GLU A 78 13.61 8.91 -16.81
N ARG A 79 12.59 9.08 -15.97
CA ARG A 79 12.50 8.47 -14.63
C ARG A 79 12.57 6.95 -14.68
N LEU A 80 11.94 6.34 -15.67
CA LEU A 80 11.99 4.89 -15.89
C LEU A 80 13.26 4.44 -16.64
N HIS A 81 14.23 5.30 -16.86
CA HIS A 81 15.46 4.99 -17.60
C HIS A 81 15.23 4.36 -18.98
N ILE A 82 14.11 4.67 -19.63
CA ILE A 82 13.78 4.23 -20.99
C ILE A 82 14.45 5.15 -22.00
N LEU A 83 14.39 6.49 -21.75
CA LEU A 83 15.12 7.49 -22.50
C LEU A 83 16.42 7.86 -21.78
N THR A 84 17.49 7.99 -22.55
CA THR A 84 18.78 8.49 -22.10
C THR A 84 19.12 9.75 -22.90
N VAL A 85 19.57 10.78 -22.20
CA VAL A 85 20.05 12.01 -22.84
C VAL A 85 21.48 11.78 -23.30
N VAL A 86 21.76 12.00 -24.57
CA VAL A 86 23.11 11.90 -25.13
C VAL A 86 23.76 13.27 -24.98
N PRO A 87 24.88 13.36 -24.25
CA PRO A 87 25.64 14.63 -24.13
C PRO A 87 26.45 14.85 -25.39
N GLU A 88 25.97 15.71 -26.28
CA GLU A 88 26.81 16.22 -27.40
C GLU A 88 27.27 17.64 -27.09
N PRO A 89 28.54 17.95 -27.32
CA PRO A 89 29.14 19.26 -26.93
C PRO A 89 28.71 20.46 -27.79
N ALA A 90 27.92 20.27 -28.85
CA ALA A 90 27.59 21.33 -29.81
C ALA A 90 26.11 21.38 -30.26
N THR A 91 25.24 20.47 -29.80
CA THR A 91 23.84 20.39 -30.26
C THR A 91 22.84 20.44 -29.10
N PRO A 92 21.58 20.88 -29.36
CA PRO A 92 20.52 20.79 -28.35
C PRO A 92 20.35 19.32 -27.90
N ARG A 93 19.88 19.14 -26.68
CA ARG A 93 19.63 17.83 -26.07
C ARG A 93 19.06 16.84 -27.08
N ALA A 94 19.67 15.66 -27.16
CA ALA A 94 19.18 14.57 -28.00
C ALA A 94 18.81 13.37 -27.13
N TYR A 95 17.71 12.71 -27.50
CA TYR A 95 17.16 11.56 -26.77
C TYR A 95 17.44 10.26 -27.54
N GLN A 96 17.83 9.24 -26.81
CA GLN A 96 18.00 7.89 -27.33
C GLN A 96 17.35 6.87 -26.42
N LEU A 97 16.75 5.81 -27.01
CA LEU A 97 16.23 4.69 -26.21
C LEU A 97 17.38 3.89 -25.60
N SER A 98 17.21 3.46 -24.36
CA SER A 98 18.13 2.55 -23.69
C SER A 98 18.37 1.29 -24.54
N PRO A 99 19.64 0.89 -24.79
CA PRO A 99 19.95 -0.23 -25.68
C PRO A 99 19.37 -1.57 -25.19
N SER A 100 19.32 -1.81 -23.89
CA SER A 100 18.67 -3.01 -23.30
C SER A 100 17.19 -3.03 -23.59
N PHE A 101 16.52 -1.89 -23.36
CA PHE A 101 15.07 -1.74 -23.58
C PHE A 101 14.71 -1.91 -25.07
N SER A 102 15.38 -1.22 -25.98
CA SER A 102 15.08 -1.27 -27.41
C SER A 102 15.32 -2.67 -28.01
N ARG A 103 16.40 -3.36 -27.59
CA ARG A 103 16.69 -4.73 -28.03
C ARG A 103 15.61 -5.72 -27.57
N SER A 104 15.23 -5.64 -26.30
CA SER A 104 14.21 -6.54 -25.72
C SER A 104 12.82 -6.23 -26.27
N LEU A 105 12.49 -4.96 -26.50
CA LEU A 105 11.22 -4.58 -27.12
C LEU A 105 11.12 -5.10 -28.57
N ARG A 106 12.19 -4.96 -29.37
CA ARG A 106 12.23 -5.54 -30.73
C ARG A 106 12.00 -7.04 -30.68
N ARG A 107 12.66 -7.76 -29.77
CA ARG A 107 12.46 -9.21 -29.59
C ARG A 107 11.02 -9.56 -29.21
N ALA A 108 10.41 -8.78 -28.31
CA ALA A 108 9.03 -8.99 -27.88
C ALA A 108 8.02 -8.79 -29.04
N LEU A 109 8.25 -7.78 -29.89
CA LEU A 109 7.37 -7.43 -31.02
C LEU A 109 7.55 -8.38 -32.22
N THR A 110 8.76 -8.86 -32.47
CA THR A 110 9.04 -9.75 -33.62
C THR A 110 8.88 -11.22 -33.31
N GLY A 111 8.57 -11.59 -32.05
CA GLY A 111 8.46 -12.99 -31.64
C GLY A 111 9.78 -13.75 -31.68
N GLY A 112 10.92 -13.06 -31.67
CA GLY A 112 12.24 -13.61 -31.85
C GLY A 112 12.75 -14.39 -30.64
N GLY A 113 12.68 -15.71 -30.69
CA GLY A 113 13.43 -16.61 -29.82
C GLY A 113 12.70 -17.16 -28.60
N ASN A 114 13.23 -18.28 -28.11
CA ASN A 114 12.76 -19.02 -26.94
C ASN A 114 13.34 -18.40 -25.64
N HIS A 115 12.96 -17.19 -25.31
CA HIS A 115 13.47 -16.51 -24.10
C HIS A 115 12.74 -16.86 -22.80
N LYS A 116 11.67 -17.67 -22.86
CA LYS A 116 10.88 -18.17 -21.71
C LYS A 116 10.38 -17.09 -20.72
N SER A 117 10.41 -15.84 -21.12
CA SER A 117 10.03 -14.73 -20.25
C SER A 117 8.53 -14.44 -20.23
N PHE A 118 7.76 -15.04 -21.15
CA PHE A 118 6.30 -15.01 -21.13
C PHE A 118 5.77 -16.30 -20.51
N GLY A 119 4.60 -16.23 -19.86
CA GLY A 119 3.92 -17.44 -19.38
C GLY A 119 3.63 -18.39 -20.54
N ILE A 120 3.90 -19.66 -20.33
CA ILE A 120 3.64 -20.71 -21.33
C ILE A 120 2.28 -21.33 -21.01
N PRO A 121 1.26 -21.18 -21.88
CA PRO A 121 -0.02 -21.84 -21.71
C PRO A 121 0.15 -23.37 -21.70
N CYS A 122 -0.63 -24.05 -20.88
CA CYS A 122 -0.59 -25.51 -20.83
C CYS A 122 -1.17 -26.11 -22.11
N SER A 123 -0.46 -27.09 -22.69
CA SER A 123 -0.90 -27.75 -23.91
C SER A 123 -2.05 -28.74 -23.68
N LYS A 124 -2.20 -29.27 -22.46
CA LYS A 124 -3.25 -30.22 -22.09
C LYS A 124 -4.39 -29.49 -21.42
N PRO A 125 -5.66 -29.65 -21.89
CA PRO A 125 -6.79 -29.04 -21.22
C PRO A 125 -6.95 -29.58 -19.80
N ASP A 126 -7.32 -28.69 -18.89
CA ASP A 126 -7.64 -29.07 -17.49
C ASP A 126 -9.09 -29.54 -17.41
N PRO A 127 -9.38 -30.80 -16.96
CA PRO A 127 -10.73 -31.25 -16.77
C PRO A 127 -11.49 -30.52 -15.65
N SER A 128 -10.76 -29.89 -14.73
CA SER A 128 -11.32 -29.13 -13.59
C SER A 128 -11.06 -27.63 -13.71
N LYS A 129 -10.99 -27.10 -14.94
CA LYS A 129 -10.72 -25.68 -15.20
C LYS A 129 -11.70 -24.76 -14.46
N PRO A 130 -11.21 -23.88 -13.55
CA PRO A 130 -12.09 -22.96 -12.84
C PRO A 130 -12.62 -21.88 -13.78
N THR A 131 -13.87 -21.45 -13.56
CA THR A 131 -14.43 -20.32 -14.29
C THR A 131 -13.85 -19.00 -13.79
N VAL A 132 -13.80 -17.97 -14.64
CA VAL A 132 -13.31 -16.64 -14.24
C VAL A 132 -14.09 -16.08 -13.05
N GLN A 133 -15.40 -16.28 -13.02
CA GLN A 133 -16.24 -15.84 -11.89
C GLN A 133 -15.86 -16.54 -10.57
N TRP A 134 -15.57 -17.84 -10.63
CA TRP A 134 -15.12 -18.59 -9.47
C TRP A 134 -13.75 -18.09 -8.98
N LEU A 135 -12.80 -17.82 -9.91
CA LEU A 135 -11.50 -17.26 -9.58
C LEU A 135 -11.61 -15.88 -8.93
N ASP A 136 -12.51 -15.03 -9.43
CA ASP A 136 -12.78 -13.72 -8.85
C ASP A 136 -13.32 -13.83 -7.42
N GLN A 137 -14.24 -14.75 -7.19
CA GLN A 137 -14.81 -14.97 -5.85
C GLN A 137 -13.79 -15.56 -4.88
N TRP A 138 -12.98 -16.50 -5.36
CA TRP A 138 -11.89 -17.07 -4.58
C TRP A 138 -10.85 -16.03 -4.19
N ALA A 139 -10.40 -15.20 -5.15
CA ALA A 139 -9.46 -14.11 -4.90
C ALA A 139 -10.01 -13.11 -3.88
N LYS A 140 -11.28 -12.71 -4.03
CA LYS A 140 -11.98 -11.84 -3.08
C LYS A 140 -11.99 -12.43 -1.67
N THR A 141 -12.33 -13.72 -1.54
CA THR A 141 -12.39 -14.40 -0.24
C THR A 141 -11.01 -14.44 0.43
N LYS A 142 -9.94 -14.68 -0.35
CA LYS A 142 -8.56 -14.66 0.17
C LYS A 142 -8.15 -13.27 0.62
N TRP A 143 -8.43 -12.25 -0.20
CA TRP A 143 -8.12 -10.87 0.13
C TRP A 143 -8.89 -10.37 1.36
N GLU A 144 -10.19 -10.64 1.41
CA GLU A 144 -11.02 -10.32 2.58
C GLU A 144 -10.53 -11.01 3.85
N ALA A 145 -9.98 -12.23 3.76
CA ALA A 145 -9.40 -12.92 4.90
C ALA A 145 -8.17 -12.21 5.47
N ILE A 146 -7.32 -11.60 4.61
CA ILE A 146 -6.18 -10.79 5.05
C ILE A 146 -6.67 -9.54 5.77
N LEU A 147 -7.60 -8.80 5.16
CA LEU A 147 -8.17 -7.59 5.77
C LEU A 147 -8.92 -7.92 7.07
N ASP A 148 -9.64 -9.04 7.09
CA ASP A 148 -10.38 -9.52 8.26
C ASP A 148 -9.46 -9.89 9.44
N PHE A 149 -8.29 -10.46 9.12
CA PHE A 149 -7.23 -10.71 10.11
C PHE A 149 -6.69 -9.41 10.69
N MET A 150 -6.39 -8.40 9.85
CA MET A 150 -5.86 -7.11 10.30
C MET A 150 -6.83 -6.40 11.24
N VAL A 151 -8.11 -6.39 10.91
CA VAL A 151 -9.15 -5.68 11.68
C VAL A 151 -9.65 -6.52 12.86
N GLY A 152 -9.65 -7.85 12.72
CA GLY A 152 -10.34 -8.78 13.64
C GLY A 152 -9.48 -9.35 14.77
N SER A 153 -8.20 -8.99 14.86
CA SER A 153 -7.26 -9.57 15.84
C SER A 153 -7.59 -9.27 17.32
N SER A 154 -8.66 -8.54 17.58
CA SER A 154 -9.05 -8.14 18.95
C SER A 154 -9.87 -9.16 19.74
N GLY A 155 -10.14 -10.36 19.24
CA GLY A 155 -10.90 -11.29 20.09
C GLY A 155 -11.35 -12.66 19.56
N ASN A 156 -11.14 -12.99 18.31
CA ASN A 156 -11.59 -14.30 17.79
C ASN A 156 -10.44 -15.11 17.18
N MET A 157 -9.97 -16.12 17.91
CA MET A 157 -8.96 -17.10 17.50
C MET A 157 -9.31 -17.88 16.20
N ARG A 158 -10.49 -17.71 15.63
CA ARG A 158 -10.93 -18.46 14.43
C ARG A 158 -10.41 -17.89 13.11
N SER A 159 -10.03 -16.61 13.06
CA SER A 159 -9.50 -16.00 11.83
C SER A 159 -7.99 -16.22 11.63
N THR A 160 -7.24 -16.50 12.70
CA THR A 160 -5.79 -16.79 12.62
C THR A 160 -5.47 -18.14 11.98
N ALA A 161 -6.42 -19.08 11.95
CA ALA A 161 -6.22 -20.41 11.37
C ALA A 161 -6.23 -20.45 9.82
N GLN A 162 -6.50 -19.32 9.15
CA GLN A 162 -6.62 -19.27 7.68
C GLN A 162 -5.42 -18.64 6.97
N LEU A 163 -4.55 -17.92 7.68
CA LEU A 163 -3.37 -17.27 7.09
C LEU A 163 -2.10 -18.02 7.42
N LYS A 164 -1.22 -18.17 6.43
CA LYS A 164 0.11 -18.75 6.65
C LYS A 164 0.98 -17.79 7.46
N GLN A 165 1.92 -18.34 8.21
CA GLN A 165 2.85 -17.56 9.03
C GLN A 165 3.71 -16.57 8.21
N GLY A 166 4.00 -16.88 6.94
CA GLY A 166 4.69 -15.99 6.02
C GLY A 166 3.93 -14.68 5.78
N THR A 167 2.63 -14.78 5.51
CA THR A 167 1.76 -13.61 5.31
C THR A 167 1.67 -12.75 6.58
N ILE A 168 1.58 -13.37 7.76
CA ILE A 168 1.55 -12.62 9.04
C ILE A 168 2.85 -11.86 9.26
N LYS A 169 4.00 -12.51 9.01
CA LYS A 169 5.31 -11.85 9.12
C LYS A 169 5.43 -10.67 8.14
N LEU A 170 4.94 -10.82 6.91
CA LEU A 170 4.93 -9.74 5.93
C LEU A 170 4.11 -8.54 6.40
N LEU A 171 2.91 -8.78 6.94
CA LEU A 171 2.08 -7.70 7.50
C LEU A 171 2.75 -7.00 8.69
N GLN A 172 3.53 -7.73 9.50
CA GLN A 172 4.32 -7.15 10.59
C GLN A 172 5.52 -6.35 10.08
N LEU A 173 6.24 -6.84 9.05
CA LEU A 173 7.34 -6.12 8.40
C LEU A 173 6.87 -4.82 7.74
N GLY A 174 5.66 -4.83 7.15
CA GLY A 174 5.03 -3.63 6.59
C GLY A 174 4.44 -2.68 7.63
N HIS A 175 4.67 -2.94 8.93
CA HIS A 175 4.08 -2.16 10.03
C HIS A 175 2.55 -2.03 9.97
N LEU A 176 1.87 -2.90 9.21
CA LEU A 176 0.41 -2.90 9.11
C LEU A 176 -0.26 -3.51 10.35
N VAL A 177 0.45 -4.45 10.99
CA VAL A 177 0.01 -5.14 12.20
C VAL A 177 1.16 -5.15 13.22
N SER A 178 0.85 -4.90 14.48
CA SER A 178 1.84 -4.96 15.56
C SER A 178 2.20 -6.41 15.91
N GLY A 179 3.31 -6.61 16.64
CA GLY A 179 3.71 -7.95 17.12
C GLY A 179 2.64 -8.68 17.96
N ALA A 180 1.69 -7.95 18.54
CA ALA A 180 0.52 -8.50 19.22
C ALA A 180 -0.67 -8.76 18.28
N ASN A 181 -0.45 -8.77 16.96
CA ASN A 181 -1.48 -8.93 15.92
C ASN A 181 -2.62 -7.90 16.02
N ARG A 182 -2.34 -6.69 16.44
CA ARG A 182 -3.30 -5.59 16.47
C ARG A 182 -3.01 -4.65 15.30
N ILE A 183 -4.07 -4.12 14.71
CA ILE A 183 -3.97 -3.13 13.65
C ILE A 183 -3.20 -1.89 14.15
N THR A 184 -2.35 -1.33 13.30
CA THR A 184 -1.62 -0.08 13.55
C THR A 184 -2.31 1.09 12.86
N LYS A 185 -1.74 2.30 13.01
CA LYS A 185 -2.20 3.49 12.28
C LYS A 185 -2.04 3.29 10.77
N GLU A 186 -0.87 2.82 10.34
CA GLU A 186 -0.55 2.53 8.95
C GLU A 186 -1.43 1.39 8.41
N GLY A 187 -1.71 0.38 9.24
CA GLY A 187 -2.62 -0.71 8.90
C GLY A 187 -4.06 -0.23 8.70
N PHE A 188 -4.53 0.72 9.51
CA PHE A 188 -5.86 1.29 9.32
C PHE A 188 -5.93 2.15 8.05
N GLU A 189 -4.90 2.96 7.79
CA GLU A 189 -4.79 3.74 6.55
C GLU A 189 -4.77 2.84 5.31
N PHE A 190 -4.04 1.71 5.38
CA PHE A 190 -4.06 0.68 4.34
C PHE A 190 -5.48 0.15 4.07
N VAL A 191 -6.25 -0.17 5.11
CA VAL A 191 -7.64 -0.67 4.97
C VAL A 191 -8.57 0.37 4.32
N LEU A 192 -8.29 1.66 4.49
CA LEU A 192 -9.07 2.74 3.88
C LEU A 192 -8.78 2.96 2.38
N GLN A 193 -7.66 2.45 1.87
CA GLN A 193 -7.25 2.62 0.47
C GLN A 193 -8.14 1.79 -0.47
N GLU A 194 -8.09 2.14 -1.75
CA GLU A 194 -8.69 1.31 -2.80
C GLU A 194 -7.97 -0.03 -2.95
N ALA A 195 -8.69 -1.07 -3.36
CA ALA A 195 -8.17 -2.43 -3.46
C ALA A 195 -6.89 -2.53 -4.31
N ASN A 196 -6.79 -1.80 -5.42
CA ASN A 196 -5.58 -1.78 -6.25
C ASN A 196 -4.38 -1.20 -5.50
N THR A 197 -4.58 -0.13 -4.76
CA THR A 197 -3.54 0.52 -3.94
C THR A 197 -3.14 -0.39 -2.79
N GLN A 198 -4.11 -1.06 -2.14
CA GLN A 198 -3.83 -2.05 -1.10
C GLN A 198 -2.95 -3.19 -1.60
N VAL A 199 -3.28 -3.77 -2.76
CA VAL A 199 -2.50 -4.86 -3.36
C VAL A 199 -1.07 -4.40 -3.64
N TRP A 200 -0.91 -3.21 -4.25
CA TRP A 200 0.41 -2.66 -4.53
C TRP A 200 1.20 -2.33 -3.26
N SER A 201 0.58 -1.76 -2.25
CA SER A 201 1.24 -1.48 -0.96
C SER A 201 1.77 -2.76 -0.32
N LEU A 202 0.98 -3.85 -0.35
CA LEU A 202 1.43 -5.15 0.16
C LEU A 202 2.56 -5.75 -0.69
N LEU A 203 2.50 -5.61 -2.02
CA LEU A 203 3.55 -6.09 -2.93
C LEU A 203 4.85 -5.29 -2.78
N ILE A 204 4.78 -3.99 -2.51
CA ILE A 204 5.98 -3.18 -2.22
C ILE A 204 6.64 -3.66 -0.92
N VAL A 205 5.86 -3.95 0.11
CA VAL A 205 6.39 -4.57 1.34
C VAL A 205 7.04 -5.92 1.03
N TYR A 206 6.41 -6.73 0.19
CA TYR A 206 6.98 -8.02 -0.26
C TYR A 206 8.29 -7.84 -1.03
N LEU A 207 8.37 -6.85 -1.93
CA LEU A 207 9.59 -6.51 -2.67
C LEU A 207 10.71 -6.04 -1.73
N THR A 208 10.41 -5.22 -0.74
CA THR A 208 11.37 -4.76 0.26
C THR A 208 11.87 -5.92 1.13
N ALA A 209 10.99 -6.84 1.49
CA ALA A 209 11.34 -8.04 2.25
C ALA A 209 12.03 -9.13 1.41
N SER A 210 12.06 -9.02 0.07
CA SER A 210 12.60 -10.06 -0.82
C SER A 210 14.09 -10.31 -0.61
N GLU A 211 14.86 -9.28 -0.28
CA GLU A 211 16.30 -9.40 0.03
C GLU A 211 16.52 -10.22 1.29
N ASP A 212 15.72 -10.01 2.33
CA ASP A 212 15.77 -10.79 3.58
C ASP A 212 15.35 -12.25 3.37
N LEU A 213 14.50 -12.51 2.37
CA LEU A 213 14.08 -13.85 1.95
C LEU A 213 15.09 -14.54 1.01
N GLY A 214 16.19 -13.85 0.65
CA GLY A 214 17.24 -14.35 -0.24
C GLY A 214 16.79 -14.44 -1.72
N MET A 215 15.86 -13.58 -2.14
CA MET A 215 15.37 -13.48 -3.51
C MET A 215 15.92 -12.21 -4.18
N ASP A 216 16.27 -12.30 -5.48
CA ASP A 216 16.67 -11.11 -6.24
C ASP A 216 15.45 -10.24 -6.53
N THR A 217 15.44 -9.00 -6.02
CA THR A 217 14.36 -8.02 -6.19
C THR A 217 14.00 -7.80 -7.66
N VAL A 218 14.99 -7.86 -8.58
CA VAL A 218 14.76 -7.70 -10.02
C VAL A 218 13.99 -8.88 -10.59
N GLU A 219 14.30 -10.10 -10.15
CA GLU A 219 13.60 -11.32 -10.58
C GLU A 219 12.16 -11.32 -10.08
N VAL A 220 11.95 -10.91 -8.81
CA VAL A 220 10.63 -10.77 -8.21
C VAL A 220 9.79 -9.76 -8.98
N LEU A 221 10.34 -8.58 -9.25
CA LEU A 221 9.63 -7.52 -9.97
C LEU A 221 9.30 -7.92 -11.41
N SER A 222 10.23 -8.56 -12.11
CA SER A 222 10.01 -9.05 -13.48
C SER A 222 8.90 -10.09 -13.56
N PHE A 223 8.81 -10.94 -12.55
CA PHE A 223 7.76 -11.96 -12.45
C PHE A 223 6.39 -11.31 -12.19
N LEU A 224 6.30 -10.29 -11.33
CA LEU A 224 5.06 -9.54 -11.12
C LEU A 224 4.57 -8.86 -12.40
N PHE A 225 5.48 -8.27 -13.19
CA PHE A 225 5.11 -7.70 -14.49
C PHE A 225 4.67 -8.76 -15.50
N MET A 226 5.31 -9.92 -15.51
CA MET A 226 4.86 -11.05 -16.32
C MET A 226 3.43 -11.46 -15.93
N LEU A 227 3.16 -11.65 -14.65
CA LEU A 227 1.83 -12.01 -14.14
C LEU A 227 0.76 -10.98 -14.55
N GLY A 228 1.09 -9.68 -14.46
CA GLY A 228 0.20 -8.61 -14.89
C GLY A 228 -0.12 -8.62 -16.40
N SER A 229 0.69 -9.29 -17.22
CA SER A 229 0.49 -9.40 -18.68
C SER A 229 -0.28 -10.64 -19.11
N LEU A 230 -0.54 -11.59 -18.20
CA LEU A 230 -1.22 -12.85 -18.51
C LEU A 230 -2.71 -12.65 -18.76
N GLU A 231 -3.35 -13.61 -19.46
CA GLU A 231 -4.77 -13.58 -19.76
C GLU A 231 -5.58 -14.30 -18.69
N LEU A 232 -6.73 -13.71 -18.32
CA LEU A 232 -7.68 -14.31 -17.38
C LEU A 232 -8.30 -15.60 -17.92
N GLY A 233 -8.43 -16.58 -17.07
CA GLY A 233 -9.07 -17.85 -17.42
C GLY A 233 -8.20 -18.78 -18.25
N GLN A 234 -6.94 -18.43 -18.54
CA GLN A 234 -5.96 -19.29 -19.16
C GLN A 234 -5.05 -19.90 -18.08
N ASP A 235 -4.71 -21.19 -18.26
CA ASP A 235 -3.77 -21.91 -17.41
C ASP A 235 -2.35 -21.80 -17.95
N TYR A 236 -1.38 -21.69 -17.05
CA TYR A 236 0.03 -21.55 -17.36
C TYR A 236 0.85 -22.62 -16.63
N GLY A 237 1.85 -23.17 -17.32
CA GLY A 237 2.71 -24.22 -16.76
C GLY A 237 3.81 -23.64 -15.86
N THR A 238 4.13 -24.34 -14.78
CA THR A 238 5.22 -23.98 -13.86
C THR A 238 6.58 -24.49 -14.29
N ALA A 239 6.66 -25.40 -15.27
CA ALA A 239 7.90 -26.06 -15.71
C ALA A 239 8.99 -25.11 -16.26
N SER A 240 8.60 -23.91 -16.70
CA SER A 240 9.51 -22.89 -17.23
C SER A 240 9.97 -21.87 -16.18
N LEU A 241 9.43 -21.93 -14.95
CA LEU A 241 9.69 -20.98 -13.88
C LEU A 241 10.95 -21.37 -13.10
N THR A 242 11.62 -20.36 -12.55
CA THR A 242 12.75 -20.56 -11.64
C THR A 242 12.26 -21.00 -10.26
N THR A 243 13.18 -21.48 -9.43
CA THR A 243 12.86 -21.86 -8.04
C THR A 243 12.34 -20.68 -7.22
N THR A 244 12.86 -19.47 -7.46
CA THR A 244 12.40 -18.22 -6.85
C THR A 244 10.96 -17.92 -7.25
N GLN A 245 10.65 -18.02 -8.53
CA GLN A 245 9.30 -17.77 -9.07
C GLN A 245 8.27 -18.79 -8.57
N ILE A 246 8.64 -20.05 -8.42
CA ILE A 246 7.76 -21.09 -7.85
C ILE A 246 7.43 -20.75 -6.40
N ARG A 247 8.42 -20.36 -5.60
CA ARG A 247 8.19 -19.93 -4.21
C ARG A 247 7.29 -18.70 -4.15
N MET A 248 7.50 -17.74 -5.04
CA MET A 248 6.62 -16.59 -5.17
C MET A 248 5.17 -16.96 -5.51
N LEU A 249 4.95 -17.96 -6.37
CA LEU A 249 3.60 -18.43 -6.71
C LEU A 249 2.85 -18.93 -5.47
N GLU A 250 3.54 -19.61 -4.55
CA GLU A 250 2.93 -20.06 -3.29
C GLU A 250 2.52 -18.89 -2.41
N ASP A 251 3.40 -17.88 -2.27
CA ASP A 251 3.12 -16.67 -1.49
C ASP A 251 2.00 -15.83 -2.13
N LEU A 252 2.04 -15.64 -3.45
CA LEU A 252 1.02 -14.91 -4.21
C LEU A 252 -0.34 -15.64 -4.23
N GLY A 253 -0.31 -16.97 -4.11
CA GLY A 253 -1.50 -17.79 -3.91
C GLY A 253 -2.20 -17.48 -2.58
N ASP A 254 -1.45 -17.22 -1.53
CA ASP A 254 -2.00 -16.82 -0.24
C ASP A 254 -2.64 -15.41 -0.28
N PHE A 255 -2.12 -14.52 -1.12
CA PHE A 255 -2.70 -13.20 -1.36
C PHE A 255 -3.92 -13.22 -2.30
N GLY A 256 -4.19 -14.36 -2.95
CA GLY A 256 -5.27 -14.48 -3.91
C GLY A 256 -4.96 -13.90 -5.30
N ILE A 257 -3.68 -13.58 -5.57
CA ILE A 257 -3.22 -13.04 -6.86
C ILE A 257 -3.15 -14.14 -7.91
N VAL A 258 -2.74 -15.35 -7.50
CA VAL A 258 -2.62 -16.53 -8.36
C VAL A 258 -3.34 -17.70 -7.71
N TYR A 259 -4.07 -18.48 -8.50
CA TYR A 259 -4.68 -19.73 -8.05
C TYR A 259 -3.86 -20.93 -8.54
N MET A 260 -3.53 -21.84 -7.62
CA MET A 260 -2.98 -23.15 -7.92
C MET A 260 -3.92 -24.24 -7.42
N HIS A 261 -4.05 -25.30 -8.19
CA HIS A 261 -4.94 -26.39 -7.80
C HIS A 261 -4.35 -27.16 -6.60
N PRO A 262 -5.13 -27.44 -5.54
CA PRO A 262 -4.68 -28.28 -4.44
C PRO A 262 -4.27 -29.67 -4.98
N GLY A 263 -2.99 -30.03 -4.88
CA GLY A 263 -2.45 -31.32 -5.35
C GLY A 263 -1.85 -31.31 -6.76
N ASP A 264 -1.99 -30.26 -7.54
CA ASP A 264 -1.31 -30.10 -8.83
C ASP A 264 -0.57 -28.76 -8.91
N SER A 265 0.71 -28.76 -8.56
CA SER A 265 1.59 -27.59 -8.63
C SER A 265 2.16 -27.35 -10.03
N SER A 266 1.76 -28.15 -11.03
CA SER A 266 2.26 -28.00 -12.41
C SER A 266 1.61 -26.87 -13.19
N ARG A 267 0.48 -26.33 -12.67
CA ARG A 267 -0.34 -25.31 -13.32
C ARG A 267 -0.74 -24.21 -12.37
N PHE A 268 -0.88 -23.00 -12.90
CA PHE A 268 -1.43 -21.85 -12.18
C PHE A 268 -2.35 -21.01 -13.05
N TYR A 269 -3.29 -20.32 -12.41
CA TYR A 269 -4.27 -19.43 -13.03
C TYR A 269 -4.10 -18.02 -12.49
N PRO A 270 -3.87 -16.99 -13.33
CA PRO A 270 -3.90 -15.61 -12.87
C PRO A 270 -5.33 -15.21 -12.49
N THR A 271 -5.49 -14.52 -11.38
CA THR A 271 -6.77 -13.94 -10.98
C THR A 271 -6.89 -12.51 -11.50
N ARG A 272 -8.06 -11.91 -11.35
CA ARG A 272 -8.25 -10.49 -11.71
C ARG A 272 -7.31 -9.56 -10.93
N LEU A 273 -6.96 -9.89 -9.70
CA LEU A 273 -5.98 -9.12 -8.91
C LEU A 273 -4.62 -9.05 -9.60
N SER A 274 -4.18 -10.11 -10.29
CA SER A 274 -2.90 -10.09 -11.01
C SER A 274 -2.96 -9.23 -12.27
N THR A 275 -4.03 -9.32 -13.05
CA THR A 275 -4.15 -8.58 -14.31
C THR A 275 -4.42 -7.09 -14.10
N THR A 276 -4.98 -6.71 -12.96
CA THR A 276 -5.18 -5.30 -12.58
C THR A 276 -3.96 -4.67 -11.93
N LEU A 277 -2.91 -5.44 -11.62
CA LEU A 277 -1.63 -4.88 -11.14
C LEU A 277 -1.09 -3.79 -12.07
N THR A 278 -1.28 -3.94 -13.36
CA THR A 278 -0.78 -3.02 -14.39
C THR A 278 -1.87 -2.15 -15.03
N SER A 279 -3.12 -2.20 -14.55
CA SER A 279 -4.24 -1.42 -15.08
C SER A 279 -4.98 -0.67 -13.96
N ASP A 280 -5.59 0.48 -14.30
CA ASP A 280 -6.44 1.24 -13.38
C ASP A 280 -7.88 0.69 -13.29
N ALA A 281 -8.18 -0.43 -13.94
CA ALA A 281 -9.48 -1.08 -13.83
C ALA A 281 -9.68 -1.65 -12.43
N GLY A 282 -10.83 -1.38 -11.81
CA GLY A 282 -11.12 -1.80 -10.44
C GLY A 282 -10.98 -3.31 -10.23
N ALA A 283 -9.98 -3.71 -9.44
CA ALA A 283 -9.56 -5.10 -9.26
C ALA A 283 -10.65 -5.99 -8.65
N LEU A 284 -11.47 -5.43 -7.78
CA LEU A 284 -12.48 -6.16 -7.01
C LEU A 284 -13.91 -5.65 -7.29
N LEU A 285 -14.11 -4.90 -8.35
CA LEU A 285 -15.44 -4.56 -8.84
C LEU A 285 -16.06 -5.80 -9.46
N ILE A 286 -16.39 -6.78 -8.65
CA ILE A 286 -17.10 -7.96 -9.09
C ILE A 286 -18.54 -7.57 -9.26
N SER A 287 -18.94 -7.49 -10.51
CA SER A 287 -20.33 -7.58 -10.92
C SER A 287 -20.85 -8.97 -10.58
N GLY A 288 -21.31 -9.16 -9.39
CA GLY A 288 -21.80 -10.44 -8.86
C GLY A 288 -23.09 -10.28 -8.08
N ASP A 289 -23.92 -9.33 -8.50
CA ASP A 289 -25.37 -9.37 -8.25
C ASP A 289 -26.06 -8.89 -9.51
N ASN A 290 -26.63 -9.85 -10.26
CA ASN A 290 -27.66 -9.61 -11.26
C ASN A 290 -28.92 -9.11 -10.53
N SER A 291 -28.91 -7.90 -10.06
CA SER A 291 -30.09 -7.09 -9.87
C SER A 291 -30.04 -5.96 -10.91
N GLU A 292 -30.55 -6.26 -12.07
CA GLU A 292 -31.23 -5.28 -12.90
C GLU A 292 -32.13 -4.45 -12.00
N LEU A 293 -31.83 -3.19 -11.86
CA LEU A 293 -32.62 -2.07 -11.32
C LEU A 293 -31.79 -1.26 -10.33
N THR A 294 -31.05 -0.37 -10.85
CA THR A 294 -31.00 1.06 -10.53
C THR A 294 -29.70 1.68 -11.03
N GLU A 295 -29.84 2.43 -12.09
CA GLU A 295 -28.90 3.46 -12.49
C GLU A 295 -28.79 4.49 -11.35
N SER A 296 -27.93 4.24 -10.42
CA SER A 296 -27.39 5.29 -9.58
C SER A 296 -26.02 4.84 -9.06
N ASN A 297 -25.01 5.68 -9.27
CA ASN A 297 -23.64 5.56 -8.81
C ASN A 297 -23.48 5.53 -7.27
N ALA A 298 -24.46 5.01 -6.54
CA ALA A 298 -24.51 4.89 -5.11
C ALA A 298 -24.19 3.46 -4.70
N GLY A 299 -22.89 3.18 -4.46
CA GLY A 299 -22.55 2.24 -3.42
C GLY A 299 -22.55 0.77 -3.73
N LYS A 300 -21.54 0.30 -4.44
CA LYS A 300 -21.14 -1.12 -4.44
C LYS A 300 -20.63 -1.66 -3.08
N GLY A 301 -20.75 -0.91 -1.99
CA GLY A 301 -20.22 -1.28 -0.67
C GLY A 301 -21.12 -1.00 0.53
N GLY A 302 -22.35 -0.55 0.31
CA GLY A 302 -23.19 -0.06 1.40
C GLY A 302 -22.94 1.42 1.73
N TYR A 303 -23.73 1.99 2.63
CA TYR A 303 -23.61 3.39 3.02
C TYR A 303 -23.83 3.58 4.52
N ILE A 304 -23.30 4.69 5.03
CA ILE A 304 -23.36 5.06 6.43
C ILE A 304 -24.20 6.34 6.57
N ILE A 305 -25.09 6.36 7.55
CA ILE A 305 -25.83 7.54 7.99
C ILE A 305 -25.35 7.87 9.39
N LEU A 306 -24.95 9.12 9.60
CA LEU A 306 -24.54 9.65 10.89
C LEU A 306 -25.47 10.78 11.31
N GLU A 307 -26.10 10.63 12.48
CA GLU A 307 -26.99 11.61 13.05
C GLU A 307 -26.27 12.54 14.04
N THR A 308 -26.85 13.70 14.32
CA THR A 308 -26.34 14.69 15.29
C THR A 308 -26.26 14.19 16.72
N ASN A 309 -27.03 13.15 17.07
CA ASN A 309 -27.03 12.47 18.37
C ASN A 309 -25.95 11.40 18.51
N HIS A 310 -24.96 11.37 17.58
CA HIS A 310 -23.85 10.40 17.53
C HIS A 310 -24.28 8.97 17.17
N ARG A 311 -25.53 8.75 16.77
CA ARG A 311 -25.97 7.45 16.25
C ARG A 311 -25.52 7.26 14.82
N LEU A 312 -25.04 6.05 14.56
CA LEU A 312 -24.56 5.63 13.26
C LEU A 312 -25.38 4.41 12.79
N TYR A 313 -25.83 4.49 11.55
CA TYR A 313 -26.52 3.39 10.85
C TYR A 313 -25.73 3.03 9.59
N ALA A 314 -25.27 1.81 9.51
CA ALA A 314 -24.55 1.31 8.34
C ALA A 314 -25.38 0.24 7.63
N TYR A 315 -25.77 0.52 6.40
CA TYR A 315 -26.47 -0.43 5.54
C TYR A 315 -25.42 -1.21 4.75
N THR A 316 -25.04 -2.36 5.23
CA THR A 316 -23.99 -3.19 4.63
C THR A 316 -24.19 -4.66 4.91
N ASN A 317 -23.84 -5.51 3.91
CA ASN A 317 -23.74 -6.95 4.06
C ASN A 317 -22.29 -7.40 4.34
N SER A 318 -21.33 -6.47 4.28
CA SER A 318 -19.91 -6.76 4.46
C SER A 318 -19.57 -6.98 5.93
N ARG A 319 -18.99 -8.15 6.22
CA ARG A 319 -18.44 -8.46 7.55
C ARG A 319 -17.28 -7.56 7.89
N LEU A 320 -16.43 -7.23 6.89
CA LEU A 320 -15.28 -6.38 7.05
C LEU A 320 -15.69 -4.96 7.47
N GLN A 321 -16.63 -4.33 6.77
CA GLN A 321 -17.14 -3.01 7.14
C GLN A 321 -17.73 -3.00 8.56
N THR A 322 -18.46 -4.04 8.94
CA THR A 322 -18.98 -4.15 10.31
C THR A 322 -17.86 -4.18 11.34
N LYS A 323 -16.77 -4.89 11.08
CA LYS A 323 -15.60 -4.93 11.98
C LYS A 323 -14.86 -3.60 12.04
N ILE A 324 -14.68 -2.94 10.90
CA ILE A 324 -14.07 -1.60 10.86
C ILE A 324 -14.89 -0.62 11.72
N LEU A 325 -16.21 -0.63 11.56
CA LEU A 325 -17.09 0.21 12.38
C LEU A 325 -16.96 -0.12 13.87
N ALA A 326 -16.79 -1.40 14.23
CA ALA A 326 -16.64 -1.82 15.62
C ALA A 326 -15.34 -1.30 16.28
N LEU A 327 -14.33 -0.86 15.51
CA LEU A 327 -13.09 -0.31 16.07
C LEU A 327 -13.31 1.05 16.75
N PHE A 328 -14.20 1.87 16.23
CA PHE A 328 -14.43 3.24 16.74
C PHE A 328 -15.90 3.52 17.15
N THR A 329 -16.81 2.53 17.00
CA THR A 329 -18.22 2.67 17.31
C THR A 329 -18.65 1.56 18.26
N LYS A 330 -19.44 1.89 19.28
CA LYS A 330 -20.11 0.90 20.10
C LYS A 330 -21.35 0.39 19.36
N LEU A 331 -21.26 -0.82 18.80
CA LEU A 331 -22.38 -1.44 18.09
C LEU A 331 -23.47 -1.86 19.06
N HIS A 332 -24.73 -1.60 18.71
CA HIS A 332 -25.91 -1.98 19.49
C HIS A 332 -26.67 -3.14 18.89
N THR A 333 -27.02 -3.03 17.61
CA THR A 333 -27.80 -4.06 16.92
C THR A 333 -27.19 -4.37 15.57
N ARG A 334 -27.30 -5.63 15.18
CA ARG A 334 -26.83 -6.14 13.91
C ARG A 334 -27.93 -6.98 13.25
N PHE A 335 -28.39 -6.52 12.11
CA PHE A 335 -29.25 -7.25 11.19
C PHE A 335 -28.44 -7.72 9.98
N PRO A 336 -28.96 -8.59 9.12
CA PRO A 336 -28.24 -9.07 7.94
C PRO A 336 -27.65 -7.95 7.04
N ASN A 337 -28.40 -6.86 6.86
CA ASN A 337 -28.07 -5.74 5.96
C ASN A 337 -27.97 -4.38 6.67
N LEU A 338 -28.11 -4.33 7.99
CA LEU A 338 -28.08 -3.09 8.76
C LEU A 338 -27.36 -3.29 10.09
N VAL A 339 -26.43 -2.40 10.38
CA VAL A 339 -25.77 -2.33 11.67
C VAL A 339 -26.04 -0.97 12.28
N SER A 340 -26.45 -0.91 13.53
CA SER A 340 -26.59 0.35 14.28
C SER A 340 -25.62 0.42 15.45
N GLY A 341 -25.09 1.61 15.70
CA GLY A 341 -24.18 1.88 16.79
C GLY A 341 -24.20 3.33 17.23
N ILE A 342 -23.42 3.64 18.24
CA ILE A 342 -23.24 4.99 18.76
C ILE A 342 -21.74 5.28 18.89
N LEU A 343 -21.33 6.46 18.42
CA LEU A 343 -20.01 7.01 18.68
C LEU A 343 -19.97 7.48 20.14
N THR A 344 -19.08 6.92 20.92
CA THR A 344 -18.89 7.28 22.34
C THR A 344 -17.46 7.72 22.59
N LYS A 345 -17.24 8.55 23.60
CA LYS A 345 -15.87 8.92 24.00
C LYS A 345 -14.99 7.70 24.25
N LYS A 346 -15.56 6.65 24.88
CA LYS A 346 -14.81 5.41 25.16
C LYS A 346 -14.40 4.69 23.89
N SER A 347 -15.31 4.52 22.90
CA SER A 347 -14.98 3.83 21.66
C SER A 347 -13.99 4.61 20.80
N ILE A 348 -14.07 5.92 20.76
CA ILE A 348 -13.10 6.77 20.06
C ILE A 348 -11.73 6.72 20.74
N ASN A 349 -11.68 6.81 22.08
CA ASN A 349 -10.40 6.70 22.80
C ASN A 349 -9.75 5.32 22.63
N GLU A 350 -10.53 4.24 22.56
CA GLU A 350 -10.00 2.89 22.25
C GLU A 350 -9.40 2.86 20.83
N ALA A 351 -10.05 3.49 19.85
CA ALA A 351 -9.53 3.61 18.50
C ALA A 351 -8.21 4.43 18.45
N ILE A 352 -8.16 5.56 19.18
CA ILE A 352 -6.95 6.40 19.27
C ILE A 352 -5.78 5.63 19.90
N LYS A 353 -6.03 4.81 20.92
CA LYS A 353 -5.01 3.91 21.53
C LYS A 353 -4.48 2.86 20.56
N LEU A 354 -5.26 2.48 19.56
CA LEU A 354 -4.82 1.63 18.45
C LEU A 354 -4.04 2.42 17.37
N GLY A 355 -3.92 3.74 17.50
CA GLY A 355 -3.23 4.62 16.56
C GLY A 355 -4.15 5.25 15.50
N ILE A 356 -5.46 4.95 15.51
CA ILE A 356 -6.42 5.51 14.54
C ILE A 356 -6.68 6.98 14.90
N THR A 357 -6.50 7.89 13.94
CA THR A 357 -6.71 9.33 14.16
C THR A 357 -8.16 9.75 13.92
N SER A 358 -8.56 10.87 14.54
CA SER A 358 -9.91 11.45 14.31
C SER A 358 -10.17 11.75 12.84
N ASP A 359 -9.17 12.27 12.13
CA ASP A 359 -9.32 12.62 10.71
C ASP A 359 -9.50 11.38 9.82
N GLN A 360 -8.86 10.26 10.14
CA GLN A 360 -9.08 8.97 9.47
C GLN A 360 -10.51 8.46 9.69
N ILE A 361 -11.04 8.57 10.92
CA ILE A 361 -12.43 8.18 11.23
C ILE A 361 -13.41 9.06 10.45
N ILE A 362 -13.20 10.37 10.45
CA ILE A 362 -14.03 11.34 9.74
C ILE A 362 -13.99 11.08 8.23
N SER A 363 -12.80 10.85 7.67
CA SER A 363 -12.62 10.54 6.26
C SER A 363 -13.34 9.24 5.88
N TYR A 364 -13.24 8.19 6.68
CA TYR A 364 -13.93 6.92 6.45
C TYR A 364 -15.46 7.10 6.40
N ILE A 365 -16.02 7.78 7.39
CA ILE A 365 -17.48 8.01 7.44
C ILE A 365 -17.93 8.89 6.27
N THR A 366 -17.13 9.90 5.89
CA THR A 366 -17.42 10.79 4.76
C THR A 366 -17.43 10.04 3.44
N THR A 367 -16.42 9.20 3.19
CA THR A 367 -16.30 8.41 1.95
C THR A 367 -17.46 7.43 1.77
N HIS A 368 -17.94 6.85 2.88
CA HIS A 368 -19.05 5.89 2.86
C HIS A 368 -20.41 6.53 3.19
N ALA A 369 -20.49 7.86 3.23
CA ALA A 369 -21.73 8.55 3.57
C ALA A 369 -22.83 8.30 2.53
N HIS A 370 -24.09 8.31 2.99
CA HIS A 370 -25.25 8.17 2.11
C HIS A 370 -25.26 9.29 1.04
N PRO A 371 -25.67 9.02 -0.22
CA PRO A 371 -25.66 9.99 -1.31
C PRO A 371 -26.40 11.30 -1.03
N GLN A 372 -27.42 11.27 -0.18
CA GLN A 372 -28.09 12.49 0.26
C GLN A 372 -27.24 13.32 1.22
N MET A 373 -26.43 12.68 2.09
CA MET A 373 -25.51 13.40 2.97
C MET A 373 -24.38 14.04 2.17
N LEU A 374 -23.91 13.39 1.11
CA LEU A 374 -22.87 13.93 0.22
C LEU A 374 -23.29 15.23 -0.50
N LYS A 375 -24.61 15.48 -0.63
CA LYS A 375 -25.13 16.73 -1.19
C LYS A 375 -25.04 17.91 -0.21
N ASN A 376 -24.88 17.64 1.08
CA ASN A 376 -24.77 18.67 2.10
C ASN A 376 -23.32 19.17 2.21
N THR A 377 -23.16 20.43 2.52
CA THR A 377 -21.87 21.06 2.83
C THR A 377 -21.96 21.72 4.21
N PRO A 378 -21.32 21.17 5.25
CA PRO A 378 -20.49 19.96 5.27
C PRO A 378 -21.28 18.63 5.19
N VAL A 379 -20.63 17.56 4.75
CA VAL A 379 -21.22 16.22 4.57
C VAL A 379 -21.69 15.63 5.90
N LEU A 380 -20.84 15.75 6.94
CA LEU A 380 -21.13 15.25 8.28
C LEU A 380 -21.59 16.40 9.18
N PRO A 381 -22.41 16.12 10.21
CA PRO A 381 -22.79 17.11 11.19
C PRO A 381 -21.55 17.74 11.88
N PRO A 382 -21.35 19.06 11.80
CA PRO A 382 -20.17 19.72 12.38
C PRO A 382 -19.98 19.41 13.87
N THR A 383 -21.06 19.35 14.61
CA THR A 383 -21.05 19.04 16.04
C THR A 383 -20.43 17.70 16.37
N VAL A 384 -20.65 16.67 15.51
CA VAL A 384 -20.07 15.34 15.69
C VAL A 384 -18.61 15.33 15.30
N VAL A 385 -18.25 16.00 14.21
CA VAL A 385 -16.85 16.13 13.73
C VAL A 385 -16.00 16.83 14.81
N ASP A 386 -16.46 17.96 15.32
CA ASP A 386 -15.75 18.71 16.36
C ASP A 386 -15.62 17.89 17.65
N GLN A 387 -16.66 17.13 18.00
CA GLN A 387 -16.64 16.29 19.19
C GLN A 387 -15.63 15.15 19.07
N ILE A 388 -15.50 14.49 17.90
CA ILE A 388 -14.50 13.45 17.67
C ILE A 388 -13.09 14.02 17.80
N ARG A 389 -12.83 15.20 17.21
CA ARG A 389 -11.54 15.90 17.32
C ARG A 389 -11.24 16.32 18.76
N LEU A 390 -12.23 16.81 19.50
CA LEU A 390 -12.08 17.16 20.91
C LEU A 390 -11.71 15.94 21.76
N TRP A 391 -12.32 14.78 21.54
CA TRP A 391 -11.96 13.56 22.27
C TRP A 391 -10.52 13.12 22.00
N GLN A 392 -10.01 13.29 20.79
CA GLN A 392 -8.60 13.04 20.48
C GLN A 392 -7.67 14.02 21.21
N LEU A 393 -8.00 15.32 21.19
CA LEU A 393 -7.23 16.34 21.89
C LEU A 393 -7.21 16.10 23.41
N GLU A 394 -8.32 15.66 23.98
CA GLU A 394 -8.40 15.33 25.40
C GLU A 394 -7.54 14.13 25.77
N GLU A 395 -7.48 13.08 24.94
CA GLU A 395 -6.61 11.91 25.19
C GLU A 395 -5.13 12.29 25.12
N ASN A 396 -4.75 13.17 24.19
CA ASN A 396 -3.38 13.66 24.05
C ASN A 396 -3.00 14.75 25.06
N ARG A 397 -3.96 15.28 25.83
CA ARG A 397 -3.74 16.42 26.73
C ARG A 397 -2.86 16.08 27.94
N MET A 398 -2.85 14.83 28.36
CA MET A 398 -2.01 14.35 29.46
C MET A 398 -1.04 13.28 28.97
N VAL A 399 0.23 13.64 28.91
CA VAL A 399 1.32 12.69 28.64
C VAL A 399 1.90 12.27 29.99
N CYS A 400 1.79 10.98 30.32
CA CYS A 400 2.44 10.40 31.48
C CYS A 400 3.85 9.98 31.10
N VAL A 401 4.84 10.71 31.55
CA VAL A 401 6.25 10.35 31.44
C VAL A 401 6.67 9.61 32.69
N LYS A 402 7.24 8.40 32.51
CA LYS A 402 7.84 7.67 33.63
C LYS A 402 9.22 8.26 33.93
N GLY A 403 9.47 8.58 35.18
CA GLY A 403 10.75 9.15 35.57
C GLY A 403 10.88 9.26 37.08
N VAL A 404 11.90 9.98 37.54
CA VAL A 404 12.22 10.16 38.95
C VAL A 404 12.21 11.64 39.30
N LEU A 405 11.48 11.99 40.35
CA LEU A 405 11.45 13.34 40.88
C LEU A 405 12.58 13.49 41.93
N MET A 406 13.52 14.35 41.62
CA MET A 406 14.62 14.71 42.51
C MET A 406 14.20 15.83 43.43
N LYS A 407 14.39 15.63 44.76
CA LYS A 407 14.07 16.56 45.84
C LYS A 407 15.22 16.60 46.85
N GLU A 408 15.18 17.59 47.75
CA GLU A 408 16.07 17.66 48.91
C GLU A 408 17.55 17.81 48.55
N PHE A 409 17.91 18.89 47.89
CA PHE A 409 19.29 19.24 47.61
C PHE A 409 19.92 19.97 48.81
N SER A 410 21.12 19.58 49.20
CA SER A 410 21.84 20.14 50.33
C SER A 410 22.28 21.58 50.08
N SER A 411 22.40 22.05 48.85
CA SER A 411 22.86 23.39 48.48
C SER A 411 22.22 23.83 47.14
N GLN A 412 21.93 25.13 47.06
CA GLN A 412 21.42 25.71 45.82
C GLN A 412 22.42 25.61 44.64
N ASN A 413 23.72 25.64 44.96
CA ASN A 413 24.77 25.46 43.92
C ASN A 413 24.79 24.01 43.42
N HIS A 414 24.62 23.04 44.26
CA HIS A 414 24.55 21.62 43.90
C HIS A 414 23.29 21.35 43.02
N TYR A 415 22.15 21.95 43.39
CA TYR A 415 20.95 21.90 42.56
C TYR A 415 21.21 22.44 41.13
N LYS A 416 21.76 23.67 41.04
CA LYS A 416 21.99 24.32 39.72
C LYS A 416 22.98 23.54 38.84
N GLN A 417 24.03 22.97 39.42
CA GLN A 417 24.99 22.15 38.69
C GLN A 417 24.35 20.86 38.18
N THR A 418 23.53 20.20 39.01
CA THR A 418 22.86 18.95 38.64
C THR A 418 21.80 19.18 37.60
N VAL A 419 21.03 20.29 37.67
CA VAL A 419 20.05 20.68 36.66
C VAL A 419 20.72 20.98 35.32
N LYS A 420 21.82 21.75 35.34
CA LYS A 420 22.59 22.06 34.12
C LYS A 420 23.13 20.80 33.43
N TYR A 421 23.66 19.87 34.23
CA TYR A 421 24.11 18.59 33.70
C TYR A 421 22.97 17.74 33.14
N ALA A 422 21.79 17.75 33.79
CA ALA A 422 20.59 17.06 33.28
C ALA A 422 20.06 17.70 31.99
N GLU A 423 20.17 19.04 31.82
CA GLU A 423 19.87 19.74 30.56
C GLU A 423 20.86 19.38 29.45
N GLU A 424 22.15 19.32 29.74
CA GLU A 424 23.21 18.98 28.77
C GLU A 424 23.08 17.54 28.23
N ILE A 425 22.59 16.60 29.05
CA ILE A 425 22.34 15.21 28.66
C ILE A 425 20.96 15.04 27.99
N GLY A 426 20.06 16.03 28.12
CA GLY A 426 18.71 15.97 27.56
C GLY A 426 17.74 15.04 28.29
N VAL A 427 17.99 14.72 29.59
CA VAL A 427 17.10 13.89 30.41
C VAL A 427 16.17 14.72 31.31
N LEU A 428 16.30 16.05 31.32
CA LEU A 428 15.46 16.94 32.10
C LEU A 428 14.12 17.18 31.38
N GLU A 429 13.01 16.80 32.04
CA GLU A 429 11.67 17.02 31.53
C GLU A 429 10.99 18.24 32.17
N TRP A 430 11.23 18.47 33.45
CA TRP A 430 10.61 19.56 34.19
C TRP A 430 11.49 20.00 35.38
N LYS A 431 11.49 21.32 35.68
CA LYS A 431 12.17 21.89 36.82
C LYS A 431 11.35 22.93 37.55
N ASP A 432 11.48 22.99 38.86
CA ASP A 432 10.97 24.04 39.72
C ASP A 432 12.09 24.62 40.57
N ASP A 433 12.56 25.80 40.17
CA ASP A 433 13.69 26.45 40.84
C ASP A 433 13.33 27.02 42.24
N LYS A 434 12.04 27.23 42.52
CA LYS A 434 11.57 27.74 43.82
C LYS A 434 11.61 26.68 44.88
N GLU A 435 11.18 25.47 44.54
CA GLU A 435 11.17 24.33 45.46
C GLU A 435 12.40 23.46 45.32
N MET A 436 13.37 23.82 44.48
CA MET A 436 14.59 23.03 44.17
C MET A 436 14.25 21.58 43.84
N LYS A 437 13.28 21.39 42.95
CA LYS A 437 12.83 20.08 42.46
C LYS A 437 12.97 20.02 40.95
N PHE A 438 13.36 18.87 40.42
CA PHE A 438 13.33 18.60 39.02
C PHE A 438 12.99 17.14 38.72
N PHE A 439 12.44 16.90 37.54
CA PHE A 439 11.99 15.59 37.09
C PHE A 439 12.81 15.15 35.89
N VAL A 440 13.31 13.92 35.94
CA VAL A 440 14.13 13.31 34.91
C VAL A 440 13.54 11.96 34.48
N ASN A 441 13.64 11.64 33.17
CA ASN A 441 13.18 10.38 32.63
C ASN A 441 14.18 9.22 32.84
N ASP A 442 15.48 9.51 32.94
CA ASP A 442 16.52 8.52 33.27
C ASP A 442 17.47 9.02 34.38
N ILE A 443 17.65 8.18 35.39
CA ILE A 443 18.44 8.52 36.55
C ILE A 443 19.86 7.91 36.52
N GLN A 444 20.18 6.95 35.63
CA GLN A 444 21.40 6.16 35.71
C GLN A 444 22.67 7.03 35.57
N GLN A 445 22.68 7.91 34.59
CA GLN A 445 23.83 8.82 34.35
C GLN A 445 23.92 9.91 35.42
N LEU A 446 22.78 10.39 35.89
CA LEU A 446 22.73 11.39 36.96
C LEU A 446 23.24 10.85 38.30
N LYS A 447 22.96 9.59 38.66
CA LYS A 447 23.49 8.95 39.84
C LYS A 447 25.02 8.89 39.86
N VAL A 448 25.65 8.70 38.72
CA VAL A 448 27.10 8.69 38.58
C VAL A 448 27.68 10.09 38.85
N PHE A 449 27.04 11.12 38.32
CA PHE A 449 27.44 12.52 38.52
C PHE A 449 27.28 12.96 39.98
N MET A 450 26.12 12.67 40.59
CA MET A 450 25.87 13.01 42.01
C MET A 450 26.82 12.30 43.00
N LYS A 451 27.24 11.07 42.70
CA LYS A 451 28.25 10.37 43.49
C LYS A 451 29.66 10.95 43.34
N ARG A 452 29.98 11.57 42.20
CA ARG A 452 31.27 12.22 41.94
C ARG A 452 31.34 13.66 42.47
N GLY A 453 30.21 14.35 42.53
CA GLY A 453 30.12 15.75 42.99
C GLY A 453 29.84 15.92 44.50
N GLY A 454 29.79 14.85 45.26
CA GLY A 454 29.53 14.83 46.71
C GLY A 454 30.80 14.71 47.59
N GLY A 455 31.95 15.17 47.08
CA GLY A 455 33.19 15.30 47.82
C GLY A 455 33.59 16.74 48.03
#